data_76f849ae8b60543882826efdc92f59f4
#
_entry.id   76f849ae8b60543882826efdc92f59f4
#
_cell.length_a   1.000
_cell.length_b   1.000
_cell.length_c   1.000
_cell.angle_alpha   90.00
_cell.angle_beta   90.00
_cell.angle_gamma   90.00
#
_symmetry.space_group_name_H-M   'P 1'
#
loop_
_entity.id
_entity.type
_entity.pdbx_description
1 polymer ?
#
loop_
_entity_poly.entity_id
_entity_poly.type
_entity_poly.pdbx_seq_one_letter_code
_entity_poly.pdbx_strand_id
1 'polypeptide(L)'
;HNQHLYLVLRRLFLVLGKLITNGDIKCGLLVVGDTLTKLVNPQDKTERLLFGDAAAACLLEFDEKGKGLTACWRTIASDYHKLIVPAGGMKKPTTEDTKIVKIQEDGSYRSENDLIMDGAAVFSFSIKEVPELVNLALENCNLSHEDIDLFVFHQANKFMADYIRKKLKLPEEKVPIFVEGIGNTSSASIPVAISHYALNQGLNKISGRLCLTGFGVGLSLSNIIIEVENLIVTSR
;
A
#
# COMPACT_ATOMS: atom_id res chain seq x y z
N HIS A 1 5.19 -13.07 -12.02
CA HIS A 1 5.88 -12.84 -10.73
C HIS A 1 5.51 -11.51 -10.06
N ASN A 2 4.88 -10.55 -10.76
CA ASN A 2 4.63 -9.21 -10.21
C ASN A 2 3.25 -9.00 -9.56
N GLN A 3 2.44 -10.06 -9.44
CA GLN A 3 1.05 -9.93 -8.93
C GLN A 3 0.91 -9.81 -7.41
N HIS A 4 2.01 -9.87 -6.65
CA HIS A 4 1.97 -9.87 -5.18
C HIS A 4 2.53 -8.60 -4.52
N LEU A 5 2.97 -7.62 -5.29
CA LEU A 5 3.78 -6.49 -4.81
C LEU A 5 3.07 -5.62 -3.75
N TYR A 6 1.79 -5.32 -3.92
CA TYR A 6 1.04 -4.46 -2.98
C TYR A 6 0.79 -5.07 -1.59
N LEU A 7 0.80 -6.41 -1.49
CA LEU A 7 0.62 -7.14 -0.22
C LEU A 7 1.95 -7.43 0.48
N VAL A 8 3.06 -7.28 -0.24
CA VAL A 8 4.39 -7.72 0.21
C VAL A 8 4.81 -6.97 1.46
N LEU A 9 4.76 -5.63 1.47
CA LEU A 9 5.18 -4.84 2.64
C LEU A 9 4.56 -5.37 3.93
N ARG A 10 3.24 -5.55 3.95
CA ARG A 10 2.50 -5.87 5.17
C ARG A 10 2.57 -7.33 5.57
N ARG A 11 2.53 -8.25 4.60
CA ARG A 11 2.76 -9.68 4.90
C ARG A 11 4.17 -9.91 5.42
N LEU A 12 5.16 -9.27 4.79
CA LEU A 12 6.54 -9.35 5.26
C LEU A 12 6.74 -8.65 6.61
N PHE A 13 6.07 -7.52 6.83
CA PHE A 13 6.08 -6.85 8.13
C PHE A 13 5.53 -7.75 9.24
N LEU A 14 4.43 -8.47 8.97
CA LEU A 14 3.86 -9.44 9.90
C LEU A 14 4.76 -10.65 10.13
N VAL A 15 5.32 -11.22 9.06
CA VAL A 15 6.25 -12.36 9.17
C VAL A 15 7.48 -11.95 9.97
N LEU A 16 8.07 -10.81 9.65
CA LEU A 16 9.23 -10.27 10.35
C LEU A 16 8.91 -9.97 11.83
N GLY A 17 7.77 -9.32 12.10
CA GLY A 17 7.29 -9.06 13.45
C GLY A 17 7.09 -10.35 14.25
N LYS A 18 6.55 -11.41 13.63
CA LYS A 18 6.39 -12.73 14.26
C LYS A 18 7.73 -13.39 14.58
N LEU A 19 8.70 -13.37 13.68
CA LEU A 19 10.05 -13.91 13.90
C LEU A 19 10.74 -13.18 15.05
N ILE A 20 10.58 -11.86 15.14
CA ILE A 20 11.13 -11.03 16.21
C ILE A 20 10.43 -11.38 17.54
N THR A 21 9.10 -11.42 17.55
CA THR A 21 8.31 -11.69 18.77
C THR A 21 8.54 -13.10 19.31
N ASN A 22 8.77 -14.09 18.44
CA ASN A 22 9.09 -15.45 18.84
C ASN A 22 10.53 -15.61 19.35
N GLY A 23 11.38 -14.60 19.23
CA GLY A 23 12.78 -14.64 19.62
C GLY A 23 13.72 -15.28 18.61
N ASP A 24 13.23 -15.62 17.41
CA ASP A 24 14.06 -16.20 16.33
C ASP A 24 15.13 -15.21 15.84
N ILE A 25 14.77 -13.93 15.81
CA ILE A 25 15.68 -12.82 15.47
C ILE A 25 15.42 -11.62 16.38
N LYS A 26 16.43 -10.78 16.61
CA LYS A 26 16.29 -9.55 17.41
C LYS A 26 15.99 -8.31 16.59
N CYS A 27 16.39 -8.30 15.34
CA CYS A 27 16.10 -7.20 14.45
C CYS A 27 15.96 -7.69 13.01
N GLY A 28 15.22 -6.93 12.18
CA GLY A 28 15.02 -7.27 10.78
C GLY A 28 14.79 -6.02 9.94
N LEU A 29 15.40 -6.00 8.76
CA LEU A 29 15.26 -4.94 7.79
C LEU A 29 14.27 -5.36 6.69
N LEU A 30 13.17 -4.62 6.58
CA LEU A 30 12.21 -4.75 5.49
C LEU A 30 12.51 -3.70 4.44
N VAL A 31 12.84 -4.14 3.23
CA VAL A 31 13.07 -3.26 2.08
C VAL A 31 11.98 -3.50 1.05
N VAL A 32 11.36 -2.44 0.58
CA VAL A 32 10.33 -2.45 -0.45
C VAL A 32 10.62 -1.42 -1.52
N GLY A 33 10.25 -1.71 -2.76
CA GLY A 33 10.42 -0.79 -3.86
C GLY A 33 9.82 -1.35 -5.13
N ASP A 34 9.24 -0.44 -5.90
CA ASP A 34 8.59 -0.76 -7.17
C ASP A 34 8.98 0.26 -8.23
N THR A 35 9.14 -0.21 -9.46
CA THR A 35 9.31 0.61 -10.67
C THR A 35 8.11 0.40 -11.58
N LEU A 36 6.92 0.80 -11.10
CA LEU A 36 5.66 0.60 -11.81
C LEU A 36 5.60 1.34 -13.15
N THR A 37 6.33 2.44 -13.28
CA THR A 37 6.41 3.18 -14.55
C THR A 37 6.95 2.33 -15.70
N LYS A 38 7.68 1.24 -15.39
CA LYS A 38 8.19 0.28 -16.38
C LYS A 38 7.18 -0.79 -16.78
N LEU A 39 6.10 -0.94 -16.02
CA LEU A 39 5.02 -1.89 -16.30
C LEU A 39 3.85 -1.25 -17.03
N VAL A 40 3.80 0.08 -17.08
CA VAL A 40 2.75 0.83 -17.77
C VAL A 40 3.22 1.20 -19.17
N ASN A 41 2.39 0.94 -20.16
CA ASN A 41 2.70 1.33 -21.54
C ASN A 41 2.87 2.85 -21.63
N PRO A 42 3.93 3.37 -22.29
CA PRO A 42 4.13 4.81 -22.45
C PRO A 42 2.99 5.55 -23.16
N GLN A 43 2.17 4.85 -23.94
CA GLN A 43 1.01 5.39 -24.64
C GLN A 43 -0.32 5.08 -23.94
N ASP A 44 -0.27 4.58 -22.69
CA ASP A 44 -1.45 4.44 -21.86
C ASP A 44 -1.90 5.81 -21.34
N LYS A 45 -3.12 6.21 -21.66
CA LYS A 45 -3.65 7.55 -21.31
C LYS A 45 -4.17 7.62 -19.89
N THR A 46 -4.49 6.47 -19.28
CA THR A 46 -5.14 6.37 -17.98
C THR A 46 -4.16 6.04 -16.87
N GLU A 47 -3.31 5.06 -17.08
CA GLU A 47 -2.46 4.52 -16.02
C GLU A 47 -1.10 5.23 -15.93
N ARG A 48 -0.57 5.75 -17.06
CA ARG A 48 0.72 6.42 -17.07
C ARG A 48 0.80 7.65 -16.15
N LEU A 49 -0.32 8.35 -15.95
CA LEU A 49 -0.37 9.55 -15.12
C LEU A 49 -0.60 9.24 -13.65
N LEU A 50 -0.81 7.97 -13.31
CA LEU A 50 -1.18 7.55 -11.97
C LEU A 50 0.02 7.05 -11.16
N PHE A 51 0.90 6.26 -11.79
CA PHE A 51 1.98 5.54 -11.09
C PHE A 51 3.29 6.32 -11.03
N GLY A 52 4.04 6.08 -9.95
CA GLY A 52 5.40 6.53 -9.74
C GLY A 52 6.29 5.42 -9.20
N ASP A 53 7.58 5.67 -9.13
CA ASP A 53 8.59 4.75 -8.66
C ASP A 53 9.19 5.23 -7.34
N ALA A 54 9.32 4.35 -6.38
CA ALA A 54 9.99 4.63 -5.12
C ALA A 54 10.47 3.36 -4.42
N ALA A 55 11.36 3.55 -3.46
CA ALA A 55 11.78 2.51 -2.53
C ALA A 55 11.76 3.06 -1.09
N ALA A 56 11.59 2.16 -0.14
CA ALA A 56 11.66 2.47 1.28
C ALA A 56 12.23 1.28 2.07
N ALA A 57 12.80 1.57 3.23
CA ALA A 57 13.26 0.56 4.16
C ALA A 57 12.73 0.84 5.56
N CYS A 58 12.33 -0.22 6.26
CA CYS A 58 11.85 -0.17 7.63
C CYS A 58 12.65 -1.15 8.48
N LEU A 59 13.32 -0.66 9.52
CA LEU A 59 13.98 -1.49 10.52
C LEU A 59 13.00 -1.79 11.65
N LEU A 60 12.85 -3.06 11.98
CA LEU A 60 12.08 -3.54 13.13
C LEU A 60 13.05 -4.16 14.12
N GLU A 61 12.90 -3.80 15.39
CA GLU A 61 13.73 -4.33 16.48
C GLU A 61 12.86 -4.88 17.60
N PHE A 62 13.39 -5.84 18.32
CA PHE A 62 12.74 -6.36 19.53
C PHE A 62 12.82 -5.30 20.65
N ASP A 63 11.66 -5.02 21.24
CA ASP A 63 11.58 -4.17 22.43
C ASP A 63 10.72 -4.89 23.48
N GLU A 64 11.31 -5.14 24.65
CA GLU A 64 10.61 -5.78 25.79
C GLU A 64 9.39 -4.96 26.26
N LYS A 65 9.39 -3.66 26.06
CA LYS A 65 8.29 -2.75 26.41
C LYS A 65 7.31 -2.56 25.25
N GLY A 66 7.64 -3.09 24.08
CA GLY A 66 6.83 -2.95 22.88
C GLY A 66 5.47 -3.60 23.05
N LYS A 67 4.41 -2.90 22.65
CA LYS A 67 3.03 -3.40 22.73
C LYS A 67 2.65 -4.34 21.58
N GLY A 68 3.62 -4.65 20.71
CA GLY A 68 3.41 -5.50 19.54
C GLY A 68 2.59 -4.81 18.46
N LEU A 69 2.05 -5.61 17.57
CA LEU A 69 1.18 -5.14 16.48
C LEU A 69 -0.04 -6.05 16.31
N THR A 70 -1.14 -5.47 15.88
CA THR A 70 -2.32 -6.21 15.44
C THR A 70 -2.52 -6.04 13.95
N ALA A 71 -2.91 -7.11 13.27
CA ALA A 71 -3.14 -7.06 11.84
C ALA A 71 -4.39 -7.81 11.42
N CYS A 72 -5.10 -7.24 10.46
CA CYS A 72 -6.24 -7.82 9.76
C CYS A 72 -5.99 -7.79 8.26
N TRP A 73 -6.50 -8.79 7.54
CA TRP A 73 -6.44 -8.80 6.07
C TRP A 73 -7.65 -9.50 5.47
N ARG A 74 -7.95 -9.14 4.22
CA ARG A 74 -9.01 -9.74 3.40
C ARG A 74 -8.54 -9.86 1.95
N THR A 75 -8.95 -10.89 1.24
CA THR A 75 -8.70 -11.06 -0.19
C THR A 75 -10.00 -11.43 -0.89
N ILE A 76 -10.32 -10.74 -1.97
CA ILE A 76 -11.44 -11.00 -2.86
C ILE A 76 -10.87 -11.52 -4.18
N ALA A 77 -10.63 -12.82 -4.23
CA ALA A 77 -9.90 -13.46 -5.32
C ALA A 77 -10.68 -13.50 -6.66
N SER A 78 -12.01 -13.36 -6.63
CA SER A 78 -12.84 -13.26 -7.85
C SER A 78 -12.44 -12.10 -8.75
N ASP A 79 -11.90 -11.03 -8.17
CA ASP A 79 -11.59 -9.78 -8.85
C ASP A 79 -10.12 -9.62 -9.23
N TYR A 80 -9.34 -10.72 -9.19
CA TYR A 80 -7.90 -10.71 -9.48
C TYR A 80 -7.55 -10.07 -10.83
N HIS A 81 -8.45 -10.21 -11.82
CA HIS A 81 -8.27 -9.69 -13.18
C HIS A 81 -8.45 -8.17 -13.29
N LYS A 82 -8.95 -7.52 -12.25
CA LYS A 82 -9.21 -6.07 -12.23
C LYS A 82 -7.95 -5.22 -12.10
N LEU A 83 -6.86 -5.83 -11.65
CA LEU A 83 -5.54 -5.18 -11.55
C LEU A 83 -4.46 -6.25 -11.73
N ILE A 84 -3.88 -6.33 -12.94
CA ILE A 84 -3.04 -7.46 -13.35
C ILE A 84 -2.07 -7.07 -14.47
N VAL A 85 -0.93 -7.76 -14.53
CA VAL A 85 -0.14 -7.92 -15.76
C VAL A 85 -0.46 -9.32 -16.30
N PRO A 86 -1.16 -9.46 -17.43
CA PRO A 86 -1.68 -10.76 -17.91
C PRO A 86 -0.59 -11.78 -18.24
N ALA A 87 0.53 -11.35 -18.80
CA ALA A 87 1.65 -12.23 -19.20
C ALA A 87 2.93 -11.90 -18.41
N GLY A 88 3.96 -12.75 -18.58
CA GLY A 88 5.25 -12.60 -17.90
C GLY A 88 5.43 -13.50 -16.68
N GLY A 89 4.41 -14.29 -16.30
CA GLY A 89 4.46 -15.27 -15.21
C GLY A 89 4.50 -16.71 -15.71
N MET A 90 4.59 -17.67 -14.79
CA MET A 90 4.62 -19.11 -15.10
C MET A 90 3.38 -19.59 -15.84
N LYS A 91 2.19 -19.05 -15.50
CA LYS A 91 0.91 -19.43 -16.14
C LYS A 91 0.85 -18.98 -17.60
N LYS A 92 1.40 -17.83 -17.91
CA LYS A 92 1.45 -17.23 -19.26
C LYS A 92 2.78 -16.55 -19.45
N PRO A 93 3.80 -17.26 -19.93
CA PRO A 93 5.11 -16.68 -20.20
C PRO A 93 5.04 -15.56 -21.26
N THR A 94 6.01 -14.67 -21.23
CA THR A 94 6.20 -13.68 -22.28
C THR A 94 6.55 -14.37 -23.61
N THR A 95 5.84 -14.03 -24.68
CA THR A 95 6.07 -14.46 -26.06
C THR A 95 6.03 -13.25 -26.99
N GLU A 96 6.36 -13.43 -28.26
CA GLU A 96 6.21 -12.36 -29.25
C GLU A 96 4.75 -11.92 -29.39
N ASP A 97 3.79 -12.84 -29.30
CA ASP A 97 2.35 -12.53 -29.35
C ASP A 97 1.89 -11.69 -28.16
N THR A 98 2.40 -11.97 -26.95
CA THR A 98 2.00 -11.19 -25.76
C THR A 98 2.57 -9.78 -25.74
N LYS A 99 3.59 -9.48 -26.55
CA LYS A 99 4.18 -8.14 -26.74
C LYS A 99 3.39 -7.28 -27.72
N ILE A 100 2.47 -7.87 -28.50
CA ILE A 100 1.70 -7.11 -29.50
C ILE A 100 0.85 -6.07 -28.79
N VAL A 101 1.14 -4.80 -29.05
CA VAL A 101 0.39 -3.67 -28.51
C VAL A 101 -0.91 -3.51 -29.28
N LYS A 102 -2.01 -3.40 -28.55
CA LYS A 102 -3.37 -3.19 -29.10
C LYS A 102 -3.98 -1.91 -28.56
N ILE A 103 -4.75 -1.25 -29.40
CA ILE A 103 -5.55 -0.11 -28.97
C ILE A 103 -6.75 -0.62 -28.16
N GLN A 104 -7.00 0.01 -27.03
CA GLN A 104 -8.12 -0.29 -26.13
C GLN A 104 -9.31 0.62 -26.44
N GLU A 105 -10.49 0.32 -25.91
CA GLU A 105 -11.71 1.13 -26.08
C GLU A 105 -11.55 2.56 -25.57
N ASP A 106 -10.75 2.77 -24.51
CA ASP A 106 -10.41 4.08 -23.94
C ASP A 106 -9.38 4.87 -24.76
N GLY A 107 -8.89 4.29 -25.86
CA GLY A 107 -7.85 4.84 -26.73
C GLY A 107 -6.45 4.76 -26.17
N SER A 108 -6.24 4.01 -25.09
CA SER A 108 -4.92 3.64 -24.58
C SER A 108 -4.32 2.50 -25.39
N TYR A 109 -3.00 2.36 -25.36
CA TYR A 109 -2.26 1.28 -26.00
C TYR A 109 -1.68 0.35 -24.95
N ARG A 110 -2.03 -0.95 -25.03
CA ARG A 110 -1.53 -1.97 -24.08
C ARG A 110 -1.22 -3.28 -24.79
N SER A 111 -0.19 -3.95 -24.30
CA SER A 111 0.08 -5.36 -24.57
C SER A 111 -0.31 -6.21 -23.37
N GLU A 112 -0.22 -7.53 -23.49
CA GLU A 112 -0.46 -8.40 -22.33
C GLU A 112 0.70 -8.37 -21.30
N ASN A 113 1.83 -7.76 -21.65
CA ASN A 113 2.95 -7.56 -20.74
C ASN A 113 2.85 -6.24 -19.95
N ASP A 114 1.88 -5.40 -20.27
CA ASP A 114 1.64 -4.15 -19.58
C ASP A 114 0.65 -4.33 -18.42
N LEU A 115 0.71 -3.44 -17.44
CA LEU A 115 -0.25 -3.38 -16.36
C LEU A 115 -1.63 -2.99 -16.93
N ILE A 116 -2.65 -3.68 -16.47
CA ILE A 116 -4.05 -3.41 -16.82
C ILE A 116 -4.82 -3.19 -15.53
N MET A 117 -5.57 -2.10 -15.45
CA MET A 117 -6.39 -1.77 -14.29
C MET A 117 -7.80 -1.36 -14.71
N ASP A 118 -8.79 -2.00 -14.09
CA ASP A 118 -10.17 -1.51 -14.06
C ASP A 118 -10.30 -0.50 -12.90
N GLY A 119 -10.04 0.76 -13.20
CA GLY A 119 -10.02 1.82 -12.20
C GLY A 119 -11.34 1.97 -11.44
N ALA A 120 -12.49 1.74 -12.10
CA ALA A 120 -13.80 1.83 -11.47
C ALA A 120 -14.03 0.68 -10.46
N ALA A 121 -13.64 -0.54 -10.83
CA ALA A 121 -13.74 -1.69 -9.94
C ALA A 121 -12.79 -1.56 -8.74
N VAL A 122 -11.53 -1.15 -8.96
CA VAL A 122 -10.56 -0.91 -7.88
C VAL A 122 -11.04 0.20 -6.94
N PHE A 123 -11.61 1.27 -7.48
CA PHE A 123 -12.20 2.34 -6.68
C PHE A 123 -13.37 1.82 -5.84
N SER A 124 -14.34 1.14 -6.44
CA SER A 124 -15.52 0.61 -5.76
C SER A 124 -15.14 -0.36 -4.64
N PHE A 125 -14.18 -1.25 -4.91
CA PHE A 125 -13.60 -2.14 -3.91
C PHE A 125 -13.00 -1.35 -2.75
N SER A 126 -12.15 -0.36 -3.05
CA SER A 126 -11.41 0.37 -2.02
C SER A 126 -12.31 1.17 -1.10
N ILE A 127 -13.30 1.90 -1.64
CA ILE A 127 -14.21 2.72 -0.84
C ILE A 127 -15.20 1.90 0.00
N LYS A 128 -15.42 0.64 -0.35
CA LYS A 128 -16.25 -0.27 0.42
C LYS A 128 -15.43 -1.01 1.48
N GLU A 129 -14.42 -1.74 1.05
CA GLU A 129 -13.73 -2.73 1.88
C GLU A 129 -12.71 -2.11 2.84
N VAL A 130 -12.07 -0.97 2.46
CA VAL A 130 -11.06 -0.34 3.32
C VAL A 130 -11.65 0.20 4.63
N PRO A 131 -12.77 0.97 4.61
CA PRO A 131 -13.39 1.42 5.85
C PRO A 131 -13.88 0.28 6.75
N GLU A 132 -14.45 -0.78 6.15
CA GLU A 132 -14.88 -1.96 6.90
C GLU A 132 -13.70 -2.64 7.61
N LEU A 133 -12.56 -2.80 6.92
CA LEU A 133 -11.38 -3.44 7.50
C LEU A 133 -10.74 -2.57 8.60
N VAL A 134 -10.73 -1.25 8.45
CA VAL A 134 -10.24 -0.32 9.48
C VAL A 134 -11.09 -0.47 10.75
N ASN A 135 -12.43 -0.42 10.62
CA ASN A 135 -13.32 -0.56 11.77
C ASN A 135 -13.15 -1.93 12.45
N LEU A 136 -13.10 -3.01 11.68
CA LEU A 136 -12.84 -4.36 12.21
C LEU A 136 -11.51 -4.44 12.96
N ALA A 137 -10.46 -3.80 12.45
CA ALA A 137 -9.15 -3.80 13.11
C ALA A 137 -9.19 -3.05 14.44
N LEU A 138 -9.90 -1.92 14.50
CA LEU A 138 -10.10 -1.15 15.74
C LEU A 138 -10.92 -1.94 16.76
N GLU A 139 -12.03 -2.54 16.33
CA GLU A 139 -12.87 -3.40 17.18
C GLU A 139 -12.08 -4.54 17.80
N ASN A 140 -11.25 -5.24 17.02
CA ASN A 140 -10.39 -6.33 17.48
C ASN A 140 -9.36 -5.89 18.53
N CYS A 141 -9.03 -4.60 18.57
CA CYS A 141 -8.12 -4.01 19.56
C CYS A 141 -8.86 -3.32 20.71
N ASN A 142 -10.21 -3.28 20.72
CA ASN A 142 -11.02 -2.45 21.62
C ASN A 142 -10.63 -0.97 21.55
N LEU A 143 -10.40 -0.45 20.36
CA LEU A 143 -10.01 0.94 20.08
C LEU A 143 -11.09 1.65 19.28
N SER A 144 -11.08 2.97 19.37
CA SER A 144 -11.87 3.89 18.56
C SER A 144 -10.99 4.68 17.59
N HIS A 145 -11.57 5.48 16.71
CA HIS A 145 -10.83 6.37 15.82
C HIS A 145 -10.01 7.43 16.57
N GLU A 146 -10.50 7.85 17.72
CA GLU A 146 -9.86 8.86 18.57
C GLU A 146 -8.53 8.35 19.14
N ASP A 147 -8.42 7.03 19.39
CA ASP A 147 -7.24 6.36 19.95
C ASP A 147 -6.08 6.23 18.95
N ILE A 148 -6.30 6.57 17.69
CA ILE A 148 -5.30 6.54 16.64
C ILE A 148 -4.74 7.94 16.40
N ASP A 149 -3.44 8.08 16.42
CA ASP A 149 -2.75 9.35 16.16
C ASP A 149 -2.59 9.62 14.66
N LEU A 150 -2.36 8.57 13.85
CA LEU A 150 -2.16 8.71 12.42
C LEU A 150 -2.74 7.52 11.64
N PHE A 151 -3.58 7.82 10.65
CA PHE A 151 -4.10 6.85 9.68
C PHE A 151 -3.33 6.99 8.36
N VAL A 152 -2.53 6.03 8.01
CA VAL A 152 -1.75 6.06 6.77
C VAL A 152 -2.30 5.02 5.79
N PHE A 153 -3.02 5.51 4.80
CA PHE A 153 -3.55 4.68 3.71
C PHE A 153 -2.52 4.52 2.59
N HIS A 154 -2.63 3.43 1.84
CA HIS A 154 -1.96 3.32 0.55
C HIS A 154 -2.31 4.53 -0.32
N GLN A 155 -1.31 5.15 -0.91
CA GLN A 155 -1.41 6.38 -1.69
C GLN A 155 -1.72 6.06 -3.17
N ALA A 156 -2.92 5.50 -3.44
CA ALA A 156 -3.35 5.17 -4.80
C ALA A 156 -3.55 6.43 -5.66
N ASN A 157 -4.36 7.35 -5.16
CA ASN A 157 -4.53 8.73 -5.67
C ASN A 157 -5.20 9.59 -4.58
N LYS A 158 -5.09 10.91 -4.72
CA LYS A 158 -5.63 11.88 -3.75
C LYS A 158 -7.13 11.75 -3.54
N PHE A 159 -7.89 11.58 -4.63
CA PHE A 159 -9.35 11.50 -4.58
C PHE A 159 -9.82 10.29 -3.76
N MET A 160 -9.21 9.13 -3.99
CA MET A 160 -9.52 7.89 -3.26
C MET A 160 -9.17 7.99 -1.77
N ALA A 161 -7.99 8.51 -1.45
CA ALA A 161 -7.54 8.67 -0.07
C ALA A 161 -8.46 9.65 0.70
N ASP A 162 -8.81 10.77 0.10
CA ASP A 162 -9.72 11.76 0.70
C ASP A 162 -11.15 11.22 0.85
N TYR A 163 -11.62 10.43 -0.12
CA TYR A 163 -12.93 9.78 -0.02
C TYR A 163 -12.99 8.79 1.16
N ILE A 164 -11.97 7.94 1.31
CA ILE A 164 -11.86 6.99 2.44
C ILE A 164 -11.82 7.75 3.77
N ARG A 165 -11.00 8.81 3.87
CA ARG A 165 -10.93 9.69 5.04
C ARG A 165 -12.31 10.22 5.43
N LYS A 166 -13.03 10.82 4.48
CA LYS A 166 -14.37 11.38 4.70
C LYS A 166 -15.39 10.32 5.11
N LYS A 167 -15.34 9.14 4.49
CA LYS A 167 -16.23 8.03 4.82
C LYS A 167 -16.02 7.51 6.24
N LEU A 168 -14.78 7.49 6.70
CA LEU A 168 -14.41 7.16 8.08
C LEU A 168 -14.58 8.34 9.05
N LYS A 169 -14.96 9.53 8.57
CA LYS A 169 -15.10 10.77 9.35
C LYS A 169 -13.81 11.15 10.10
N LEU A 170 -12.66 10.85 9.50
CA LEU A 170 -11.35 11.15 10.09
C LEU A 170 -10.97 12.62 9.85
N PRO A 171 -10.37 13.30 10.85
CA PRO A 171 -9.83 14.64 10.68
C PRO A 171 -8.65 14.64 9.71
N GLU A 172 -8.47 15.75 9.00
CA GLU A 172 -7.50 15.86 7.92
C GLU A 172 -6.06 15.74 8.43
N GLU A 173 -5.79 16.30 9.58
CA GLU A 173 -4.48 16.29 10.23
C GLU A 173 -4.00 14.89 10.64
N LYS A 174 -4.92 13.94 10.82
CA LYS A 174 -4.59 12.54 11.14
C LYS A 174 -4.37 11.66 9.89
N VAL A 175 -4.61 12.18 8.68
CA VAL A 175 -4.56 11.38 7.45
C VAL A 175 -3.62 12.04 6.44
N PRO A 176 -2.31 11.73 6.48
CA PRO A 176 -1.38 12.27 5.50
C PRO A 176 -1.71 11.73 4.09
N ILE A 177 -1.88 12.65 3.15
CA ILE A 177 -2.05 12.36 1.72
C ILE A 177 -0.88 12.97 0.98
N PHE A 178 -0.04 12.12 0.39
CA PHE A 178 1.13 12.53 -0.37
C PHE A 178 1.23 11.74 -1.67
N VAL A 179 0.64 12.27 -2.71
CA VAL A 179 0.60 11.70 -4.05
C VAL A 179 1.10 12.70 -5.10
N GLU A 180 0.92 13.99 -4.83
CA GLU A 180 1.29 15.05 -5.76
C GLU A 180 2.81 15.05 -6.01
N GLY A 181 3.20 15.00 -7.28
CA GLY A 181 4.60 15.00 -7.72
C GLY A 181 5.30 13.63 -7.71
N ILE A 182 4.73 12.61 -7.04
CA ILE A 182 5.33 11.27 -7.00
C ILE A 182 4.43 10.16 -7.54
N GLY A 183 3.12 10.35 -7.53
CA GLY A 183 2.14 9.34 -7.95
C GLY A 183 2.00 8.17 -6.98
N ASN A 184 1.37 7.10 -7.47
CA ASN A 184 1.20 5.84 -6.74
C ASN A 184 2.50 5.02 -6.80
N THR A 185 3.23 4.99 -5.70
CA THR A 185 4.50 4.26 -5.55
C THR A 185 4.33 2.84 -5.00
N SER A 186 3.14 2.26 -5.14
CA SER A 186 2.86 0.87 -4.79
C SER A 186 3.24 0.50 -3.35
N SER A 187 4.12 -0.49 -3.18
CA SER A 187 4.54 -1.01 -1.87
C SER A 187 5.25 0.03 -1.01
N ALA A 188 5.93 0.99 -1.59
CA ALA A 188 6.64 2.06 -0.89
C ALA A 188 5.71 3.20 -0.42
N SER A 189 4.45 3.26 -0.87
CA SER A 189 3.58 4.42 -0.68
C SER A 189 3.28 4.78 0.78
N ILE A 190 3.11 3.79 1.65
CA ILE A 190 2.86 4.02 3.08
C ILE A 190 4.12 4.57 3.78
N PRO A 191 5.29 3.91 3.71
CA PRO A 191 6.49 4.47 4.35
C PRO A 191 6.92 5.80 3.76
N VAL A 192 6.74 6.04 2.47
CA VAL A 192 6.98 7.35 1.83
C VAL A 192 6.04 8.41 2.41
N ALA A 193 4.74 8.11 2.57
CA ALA A 193 3.80 9.05 3.17
C ALA A 193 4.15 9.37 4.63
N ILE A 194 4.61 8.39 5.42
CA ILE A 194 5.09 8.60 6.80
C ILE A 194 6.31 9.52 6.79
N SER A 195 7.28 9.25 5.92
CA SER A 195 8.50 10.08 5.82
C SER A 195 8.17 11.52 5.43
N HIS A 196 7.29 11.69 4.47
CA HIS A 196 6.87 13.02 4.02
C HIS A 196 6.06 13.77 5.09
N TYR A 197 5.18 13.06 5.80
CA TYR A 197 4.47 13.65 6.94
C TYR A 197 5.44 14.19 7.99
N ALA A 198 6.43 13.38 8.39
CA ALA A 198 7.43 13.79 9.38
C ALA A 198 8.20 15.03 8.91
N LEU A 199 8.66 15.05 7.66
CA LEU A 199 9.40 16.18 7.09
C LEU A 199 8.56 17.47 7.06
N ASN A 200 7.30 17.38 6.63
CA ASN A 200 6.41 18.54 6.58
C ASN A 200 6.09 19.11 7.95
N GLN A 201 6.11 18.28 8.99
CA GLN A 201 5.94 18.69 10.38
C GLN A 201 7.26 19.11 11.05
N GLY A 202 8.39 19.05 10.33
CA GLY A 202 9.72 19.30 10.90
C GLY A 202 10.13 18.27 11.95
N LEU A 203 9.60 17.05 11.87
CA LEU A 203 9.84 15.97 12.81
C LEU A 203 10.95 15.04 12.28
N ASN A 204 11.87 14.64 13.14
CA ASN A 204 12.82 13.57 12.89
C ASN A 204 12.42 12.26 13.58
N LYS A 205 11.37 12.30 14.41
CA LYS A 205 10.82 11.16 15.14
C LYS A 205 9.30 11.26 15.23
N ILE A 206 8.64 10.12 15.18
CA ILE A 206 7.19 9.98 15.36
C ILE A 206 6.95 9.07 16.56
N SER A 207 6.02 9.43 17.43
CA SER A 207 5.50 8.57 18.50
C SER A 207 3.99 8.59 18.45
N GLY A 208 3.36 7.47 18.82
CA GLY A 208 1.91 7.33 18.84
C GLY A 208 1.43 6.03 18.22
N ARG A 209 0.13 5.91 18.09
CA ARG A 209 -0.51 4.73 17.51
C ARG A 209 -0.86 4.98 16.06
N LEU A 210 -0.28 4.16 15.18
CA LEU A 210 -0.45 4.23 13.74
C LEU A 210 -1.41 3.15 13.25
N CYS A 211 -2.32 3.53 12.36
CA CYS A 211 -3.19 2.62 11.63
C CYS A 211 -2.76 2.62 10.14
N LEU A 212 -2.05 1.59 9.73
CA LEU A 212 -1.47 1.46 8.40
C LEU A 212 -2.36 0.57 7.53
N THR A 213 -2.99 1.13 6.51
CA THR A 213 -3.91 0.38 5.67
C THR A 213 -3.53 0.45 4.21
N GLY A 214 -3.35 -0.66 3.58
CA GLY A 214 -3.15 -0.68 2.15
C GLY A 214 -3.96 -1.75 1.47
N PHE A 215 -4.13 -1.55 0.20
CA PHE A 215 -5.00 -2.30 -0.68
C PHE A 215 -4.45 -2.27 -2.11
N GLY A 216 -4.88 -3.21 -2.94
CA GLY A 216 -4.43 -3.32 -4.32
C GLY A 216 -4.65 -4.71 -4.89
N VAL A 217 -3.63 -5.17 -5.64
CA VAL A 217 -3.67 -6.45 -6.38
C VAL A 217 -4.18 -7.61 -5.53
N GLY A 218 -5.09 -8.42 -6.16
CA GLY A 218 -5.62 -9.59 -5.54
C GLY A 218 -7.11 -9.81 -5.85
N LEU A 219 -8.08 -8.88 -5.69
CA LEU A 219 -7.92 -7.66 -4.89
C LEU A 219 -7.75 -8.01 -3.43
N SER A 220 -6.85 -7.34 -2.79
CA SER A 220 -6.54 -7.63 -1.39
C SER A 220 -6.29 -6.35 -0.61
N LEU A 221 -6.57 -6.41 0.69
CA LEU A 221 -6.35 -5.32 1.61
C LEU A 221 -5.86 -5.86 2.96
N SER A 222 -5.12 -5.05 3.67
CA SER A 222 -4.74 -5.36 5.05
C SER A 222 -4.53 -4.09 5.86
N ASN A 223 -4.75 -4.22 7.16
CA ASN A 223 -4.57 -3.17 8.14
C ASN A 223 -3.58 -3.65 9.20
N ILE A 224 -2.74 -2.75 9.68
CA ILE A 224 -1.86 -2.95 10.83
C ILE A 224 -2.10 -1.79 11.79
N ILE A 225 -2.36 -2.12 13.06
CA ILE A 225 -2.31 -1.17 14.16
C ILE A 225 -1.04 -1.45 14.95
N ILE A 226 -0.20 -0.43 15.08
CA ILE A 226 1.07 -0.49 15.79
C ILE A 226 1.26 0.77 16.63
N GLU A 227 1.77 0.60 17.85
CA GLU A 227 2.23 1.72 18.66
C GLU A 227 3.75 1.86 18.48
N VAL A 228 4.18 3.07 18.15
CA VAL A 228 5.60 3.38 17.95
C VAL A 228 6.04 4.43 18.96
N GLU A 229 7.25 4.26 19.48
CA GLU A 229 7.90 5.22 20.34
C GLU A 229 9.23 5.63 19.70
N ASN A 230 9.38 6.94 19.44
CA ASN A 230 10.58 7.50 18.80
C ASN A 230 10.94 6.83 17.45
N LEU A 231 9.95 6.47 16.63
CA LEU A 231 10.21 6.01 15.26
C LEU A 231 11.05 7.05 14.51
N ILE A 232 12.30 6.73 14.23
CA ILE A 232 13.21 7.61 13.49
C ILE A 232 12.80 7.59 12.02
N VAL A 233 12.61 8.77 11.45
CA VAL A 233 12.22 8.95 10.05
C VAL A 233 13.29 9.73 9.32
N THR A 234 13.75 9.19 8.20
CA THR A 234 14.70 9.84 7.30
C THR A 234 14.22 9.73 5.85
N SER A 235 14.54 10.71 5.02
CA SER A 235 14.35 10.64 3.56
C SER A 235 15.58 11.22 2.87
N ARG A 236 15.80 10.81 1.64
CA ARG A 236 16.83 11.35 0.74
C ARG A 236 16.19 11.77 -0.56
#